data_98121ea6e1c4a1f3ed7ca03c0f2499c7
#
_entry.id   98121ea6e1c4a1f3ed7ca03c0f2499c7
#
_cell.length_a   1.000
_cell.length_b   1.000
_cell.length_c   1.000
_cell.angle_alpha   90.00
_cell.angle_beta   90.00
_cell.angle_gamma   90.00
#
_symmetry.space_group_name_H-M   'P 1'
#
loop_
_entity.id
_entity.type
_entity.pdbx_description
1 polymer ?
#
loop_
_entity_poly.entity_id
_entity_poly.type
_entity_poly.pdbx_seq_one_letter_code
_entity_poly.pdbx_strand_id
1 'polypeptide(L)'
;KTGRNKKSSIKSIAEIFDPKNILSKHTDYYLQTILYAKMVWGNPNLNKEKLPVKPILFYVQNAKGAENDSDLLIDKTPVVVDDHFTDEFAEGIHKVVEDIFDESLPFSPTQDTKQCTNCPFYEYCY
;
A
#
# COMPACT_ATOMS: atom_id res chain seq x y z
N LYS A 1 -0.73 -0.20 -12.95
CA LYS A 1 -2.14 0.16 -12.69
C LYS A 1 -2.77 0.87 -13.90
N THR A 2 -4.00 0.56 -14.21
CA THR A 2 -4.72 1.04 -15.40
C THR A 2 -5.66 2.23 -15.14
N GLY A 3 -5.77 2.70 -13.89
CA GLY A 3 -6.61 3.83 -13.51
C GLY A 3 -6.00 5.20 -13.82
N ARG A 4 -6.84 6.25 -13.87
CA ARG A 4 -6.42 7.65 -14.02
C ARG A 4 -5.95 8.28 -12.71
N ASN A 5 -5.34 7.51 -11.84
CA ASN A 5 -4.97 8.00 -10.52
C ASN A 5 -3.76 8.93 -10.63
N LYS A 6 -3.88 10.07 -10.00
CA LYS A 6 -2.73 10.94 -9.78
C LYS A 6 -1.85 10.31 -8.70
N LYS A 7 -0.53 10.52 -8.82
CA LYS A 7 0.41 10.19 -7.77
C LYS A 7 -0.07 10.85 -6.46
N SER A 8 -0.36 10.04 -5.47
CA SER A 8 -0.75 10.55 -4.15
C SER A 8 0.51 10.84 -3.33
N SER A 9 0.40 11.78 -2.42
CA SER A 9 1.49 12.16 -1.51
C SER A 9 1.16 11.65 -0.12
N ILE A 10 1.96 10.73 0.40
CA ILE A 10 1.96 10.34 1.81
C ILE A 10 3.24 10.83 2.48
N LYS A 11 3.16 11.14 3.77
CA LYS A 11 4.26 11.73 4.53
C LYS A 11 4.95 10.73 5.45
N SER A 12 4.28 9.61 5.77
CA SER A 12 4.83 8.60 6.67
C SER A 12 4.29 7.21 6.33
N ILE A 13 4.98 6.20 6.81
CA ILE A 13 4.54 4.79 6.71
C ILE A 13 3.22 4.57 7.45
N ALA A 14 3.02 5.24 8.60
CA ALA A 14 1.77 5.14 9.37
C ALA A 14 0.53 5.53 8.54
N GLU A 15 0.65 6.47 7.61
CA GLU A 15 -0.46 6.86 6.73
C GLU A 15 -0.92 5.74 5.79
N ILE A 16 -0.07 4.74 5.53
CA ILE A 16 -0.42 3.57 4.70
C ILE A 16 -1.50 2.73 5.37
N PHE A 17 -1.47 2.67 6.71
CA PHE A 17 -2.36 1.84 7.50
C PHE A 17 -3.60 2.59 8.00
N ASP A 18 -3.73 3.88 7.72
CA ASP A 18 -4.94 4.64 8.05
C ASP A 18 -6.05 4.38 7.02
N PRO A 19 -7.18 3.74 7.40
CA PRO A 19 -8.27 3.43 6.48
C PRO A 19 -8.83 4.64 5.74
N LYS A 20 -8.76 5.84 6.31
CA LYS A 20 -9.23 7.09 5.71
C LYS A 20 -8.43 7.48 4.47
N ASN A 21 -7.21 7.00 4.35
CA ASN A 21 -6.32 7.31 3.25
C ASN A 21 -6.47 6.36 2.05
N ILE A 22 -7.14 5.22 2.19
CA ILE A 22 -7.26 4.21 1.13
C ILE A 22 -7.86 4.84 -0.13
N LEU A 23 -8.99 5.52 -0.03
CA LEU A 23 -9.66 6.11 -1.19
C LEU A 23 -9.05 7.45 -1.62
N SER A 24 -8.65 8.28 -0.66
CA SER A 24 -8.16 9.64 -0.95
C SER A 24 -6.73 9.66 -1.45
N LYS A 25 -5.88 8.73 -0.99
CA LYS A 25 -4.45 8.68 -1.27
C LYS A 25 -4.00 7.37 -1.93
N HIS A 26 -4.89 6.41 -2.14
CA HIS A 26 -4.59 5.09 -2.69
C HIS A 26 -3.47 4.37 -1.94
N THR A 27 -3.54 4.37 -0.62
CA THR A 27 -2.52 3.77 0.24
C THR A 27 -2.47 2.25 0.14
N ASP A 28 -3.53 1.61 -0.36
CA ASP A 28 -3.55 0.20 -0.76
C ASP A 28 -2.48 -0.13 -1.81
N TYR A 29 -2.21 0.78 -2.74
CA TYR A 29 -1.14 0.60 -3.73
C TYR A 29 0.25 0.67 -3.10
N TYR A 30 0.44 1.57 -2.13
CA TYR A 30 1.68 1.65 -1.34
C TYR A 30 1.90 0.37 -0.54
N LEU A 31 0.88 -0.06 0.20
CA LEU A 31 0.91 -1.29 0.98
C LEU A 31 1.35 -2.49 0.13
N GLN A 32 0.65 -2.72 -0.98
CA GLN A 32 0.92 -3.84 -1.88
C GLN A 32 2.33 -3.77 -2.48
N THR A 33 2.74 -2.60 -2.96
CA THR A 33 4.01 -2.45 -3.67
C THR A 33 5.20 -2.60 -2.73
N ILE A 34 5.12 -2.03 -1.52
CA ILE A 34 6.16 -2.17 -0.50
C ILE A 34 6.22 -3.61 0.03
N LEU A 35 5.08 -4.25 0.23
CA LEU A 35 5.04 -5.65 0.66
C LEU A 35 5.77 -6.56 -0.35
N TYR A 36 5.51 -6.37 -1.64
CA TYR A 36 6.21 -7.13 -2.67
C TYR A 36 7.71 -6.83 -2.69
N ALA A 37 8.11 -5.57 -2.51
CA ALA A 37 9.52 -5.22 -2.42
C ALA A 37 10.20 -5.89 -1.22
N LYS A 38 9.54 -5.96 -0.06
CA LYS A 38 10.06 -6.71 1.12
C LYS A 38 10.17 -8.20 0.85
N MET A 39 9.19 -8.79 0.17
CA MET A 39 9.24 -10.20 -0.21
C MET A 39 10.41 -10.50 -1.14
N VAL A 40 10.66 -9.65 -2.14
CA VAL A 40 11.81 -9.78 -3.06
C VAL A 40 13.12 -9.62 -2.31
N TRP A 41 13.21 -8.59 -1.47
CA TRP A 41 14.42 -8.30 -0.70
C TRP A 41 14.77 -9.45 0.27
N GLY A 42 13.78 -10.02 0.94
CA GLY A 42 13.95 -11.11 1.90
C GLY A 42 14.14 -12.50 1.26
N ASN A 43 13.94 -12.65 -0.06
CA ASN A 43 14.01 -13.94 -0.72
C ASN A 43 15.43 -14.21 -1.28
N PRO A 44 16.18 -15.16 -0.72
CA PRO A 44 17.55 -15.44 -1.16
C PRO A 44 17.66 -16.01 -2.59
N ASN A 45 16.56 -16.53 -3.15
CA ASN A 45 16.55 -17.00 -4.53
C ASN A 45 16.40 -15.85 -5.54
N LEU A 46 15.74 -14.76 -5.14
CA LEU A 46 15.52 -13.58 -5.98
C LEU A 46 16.60 -12.51 -5.75
N ASN A 47 17.09 -12.38 -4.53
CA ASN A 47 18.03 -11.35 -4.12
C ASN A 47 19.16 -11.94 -3.26
N LYS A 48 20.04 -12.73 -3.91
CA LYS A 48 21.16 -13.44 -3.26
C LYS A 48 22.15 -12.51 -2.56
N GLU A 49 22.37 -11.34 -3.16
CA GLU A 49 23.35 -10.36 -2.70
C GLU A 49 22.75 -9.34 -1.72
N LYS A 50 21.48 -9.51 -1.37
CA LYS A 50 20.73 -8.58 -0.52
C LYS A 50 20.83 -7.10 -0.98
N LEU A 51 20.74 -6.89 -2.28
CA LEU A 51 20.75 -5.55 -2.86
C LEU A 51 19.47 -4.80 -2.47
N PRO A 52 19.56 -3.48 -2.28
CA PRO A 52 18.38 -2.65 -2.05
C PRO A 52 17.34 -2.80 -3.14
N VAL A 53 16.06 -2.91 -2.77
CA VAL A 53 14.94 -3.04 -3.70
C VAL A 53 14.16 -1.73 -3.71
N LYS A 54 14.10 -1.10 -4.88
CA LYS A 54 13.32 0.13 -5.09
C LYS A 54 11.96 -0.21 -5.70
N PRO A 55 10.86 -0.12 -4.95
CA PRO A 55 9.54 -0.32 -5.49
C PRO A 55 9.14 0.82 -6.41
N ILE A 56 8.50 0.49 -7.52
CA ILE A 56 7.96 1.47 -8.46
C ILE A 56 6.48 1.19 -8.71
N LEU A 57 5.72 2.25 -8.98
CA LEU A 57 4.31 2.17 -9.31
C LEU A 57 4.03 2.89 -10.62
N PHE A 58 3.85 2.12 -11.68
CA PHE A 58 3.67 2.64 -13.02
C PHE A 58 2.19 2.81 -13.37
N TYR A 59 1.78 4.05 -13.70
CA TYR A 59 0.43 4.39 -14.13
C TYR A 59 0.40 4.50 -15.66
N VAL A 60 -0.04 3.45 -16.33
CA VAL A 60 0.00 3.34 -17.79
C VAL A 60 -0.74 4.47 -18.50
N GLN A 61 -1.89 4.92 -17.96
CA GLN A 61 -2.69 5.99 -18.58
C GLN A 61 -2.05 7.39 -18.46
N ASN A 62 -1.14 7.57 -17.53
CA ASN A 62 -0.43 8.83 -17.31
C ASN A 62 0.98 8.82 -17.90
N ALA A 63 1.38 7.74 -18.53
CA ALA A 63 2.69 7.58 -19.14
C ALA A 63 2.79 8.42 -20.40
N LYS A 64 3.26 9.65 -20.27
CA LYS A 64 3.55 10.55 -21.40
C LYS A 64 5.05 10.70 -21.56
N GLY A 65 5.64 9.97 -22.49
CA GLY A 65 7.05 10.12 -22.86
C GLY A 65 8.06 9.62 -21.85
N ALA A 66 9.29 10.16 -21.90
CA ALA A 66 10.43 9.72 -21.08
C ALA A 66 10.40 10.17 -19.61
N GLU A 67 9.51 11.07 -19.24
CA GLU A 67 9.38 11.61 -17.88
C GLU A 67 8.37 10.82 -17.04
N ASN A 68 8.46 9.50 -17.07
CA ASN A 68 7.62 8.66 -16.24
C ASN A 68 8.18 8.60 -14.82
N ASP A 69 7.68 9.47 -13.97
CA ASP A 69 7.94 9.42 -12.55
C ASP A 69 7.14 8.25 -11.94
N SER A 70 7.76 7.08 -11.90
CA SER A 70 7.20 5.83 -11.35
C SER A 70 7.65 5.55 -9.93
N ASP A 71 8.50 6.39 -9.36
CA ASP A 71 9.00 6.21 -8.01
C ASP A 71 7.88 6.27 -6.98
N LEU A 72 7.88 5.32 -6.06
CA LEU A 72 7.03 5.36 -4.89
C LEU A 72 7.66 6.29 -3.86
N LEU A 73 6.99 7.39 -3.53
CA LEU A 73 7.54 8.42 -2.65
C LEU A 73 6.81 8.46 -1.31
N ILE A 74 7.59 8.53 -0.23
CA ILE A 74 7.10 8.90 1.10
C ILE A 74 7.83 10.19 1.50
N ASP A 75 7.10 11.23 1.85
CA ASP A 75 7.62 12.57 2.13
C ASP A 75 8.63 13.06 1.07
N LYS A 76 8.23 12.91 -0.22
CA LYS A 76 9.04 13.26 -1.41
C LYS A 76 10.33 12.44 -1.57
N THR A 77 10.59 11.47 -0.70
CA THR A 77 11.77 10.61 -0.77
C THR A 77 11.39 9.27 -1.40
N PRO A 78 12.15 8.75 -2.38
CA PRO A 78 11.93 7.42 -2.93
C PRO A 78 12.03 6.33 -1.86
N VAL A 79 11.08 5.42 -1.86
CA VAL A 79 11.12 4.25 -0.99
C VAL A 79 12.20 3.30 -1.48
N VAL A 80 13.06 2.88 -0.57
CA VAL A 80 14.07 1.85 -0.78
C VAL A 80 13.94 0.82 0.34
N VAL A 81 13.80 -0.44 -0.01
CA VAL A 81 13.73 -1.55 0.93
C VAL A 81 15.10 -2.20 1.03
N ASP A 82 15.74 -2.05 2.17
CA ASP A 82 17.04 -2.58 2.53
C ASP A 82 17.09 -2.93 4.04
N ASP A 83 18.29 -3.13 4.59
CA ASP A 83 18.49 -3.41 6.02
C ASP A 83 18.03 -2.26 6.94
N HIS A 84 17.95 -1.05 6.40
CA HIS A 84 17.55 0.15 7.14
C HIS A 84 16.09 0.51 6.93
N PHE A 85 15.38 -0.23 6.07
CA PHE A 85 13.95 0.00 5.88
C PHE A 85 13.21 -0.34 7.16
N THR A 86 12.54 0.65 7.71
CA THR A 86 12.04 0.68 9.09
C THR A 86 11.12 -0.48 9.44
N ASP A 87 11.21 -0.92 10.69
CA ASP A 87 10.31 -1.92 11.27
C ASP A 87 8.86 -1.42 11.37
N GLU A 88 8.64 -0.10 11.28
CA GLU A 88 7.31 0.53 11.31
C GLU A 88 6.33 -0.08 10.29
N PHE A 89 6.80 -0.42 9.09
CA PHE A 89 5.97 -1.11 8.11
C PHE A 89 5.61 -2.53 8.56
N ALA A 90 6.57 -3.26 9.12
CA ALA A 90 6.33 -4.61 9.66
C ALA A 90 5.38 -4.57 10.85
N GLU A 91 5.54 -3.61 11.75
CA GLU A 91 4.64 -3.38 12.89
C GLU A 91 3.21 -3.05 12.42
N GLY A 92 3.07 -2.22 11.37
CA GLY A 92 1.77 -1.92 10.78
C GLY A 92 1.08 -3.16 10.20
N ILE A 93 1.81 -4.00 9.47
CA ILE A 93 1.29 -5.29 8.97
C ILE A 93 0.90 -6.20 10.14
N HIS A 94 1.76 -6.31 11.15
CA HIS A 94 1.49 -7.16 12.32
C HIS A 94 0.20 -6.76 13.01
N LYS A 95 0.01 -5.45 13.24
CA LYS A 95 -1.21 -4.94 13.84
C LYS A 95 -2.47 -5.25 13.01
N VAL A 96 -2.41 -5.10 11.68
CA VAL A 96 -3.54 -5.45 10.81
C VAL A 96 -3.87 -6.94 10.92
N VAL A 97 -2.86 -7.81 10.98
CA VAL A 97 -3.06 -9.25 11.15
C VAL A 97 -3.64 -9.56 12.53
N GLU A 98 -3.14 -8.95 13.58
CA GLU A 98 -3.70 -9.10 14.93
C GLU A 98 -5.18 -8.69 14.98
N ASP A 99 -5.52 -7.52 14.41
CA ASP A 99 -6.90 -7.03 14.37
C ASP A 99 -7.84 -7.99 13.61
N ILE A 100 -7.35 -8.64 12.54
CA ILE A 100 -8.15 -9.64 11.78
C ILE A 100 -8.44 -10.90 12.60
N PHE A 101 -7.49 -11.33 13.44
CA PHE A 101 -7.62 -12.55 14.24
C PHE A 101 -8.09 -12.28 15.68
N ASP A 102 -8.36 -11.04 16.04
CA ASP A 102 -8.89 -10.70 17.36
C ASP A 102 -10.40 -11.00 17.42
N GLU A 103 -10.75 -12.07 18.10
CA GLU A 103 -12.15 -12.51 18.27
C GLU A 103 -13.01 -11.49 19.05
N SER A 104 -12.38 -10.55 19.76
CA SER A 104 -13.07 -9.48 20.48
C SER A 104 -13.50 -8.31 19.58
N LEU A 105 -12.92 -8.20 18.39
CA LEU A 105 -13.21 -7.16 17.43
C LEU A 105 -14.25 -7.64 16.39
N PRO A 106 -15.50 -7.21 16.46
CA PRO A 106 -16.50 -7.60 15.48
C PRO A 106 -16.21 -6.96 14.12
N PHE A 107 -16.43 -7.71 13.05
CA PHE A 107 -16.47 -7.12 11.71
C PHE A 107 -17.64 -6.14 11.61
N SER A 108 -17.33 -4.93 11.20
CA SER A 108 -18.32 -3.87 10.99
C SER A 108 -18.29 -3.36 9.56
N PRO A 109 -19.44 -2.93 9.00
CA PRO A 109 -19.47 -2.35 7.67
C PRO A 109 -18.67 -1.04 7.62
N THR A 110 -18.13 -0.73 6.45
CA THR A 110 -17.39 0.51 6.23
C THR A 110 -18.27 1.74 6.44
N GLN A 111 -17.68 2.81 7.01
CA GLN A 111 -18.35 4.10 7.10
C GLN A 111 -18.42 4.83 5.73
N ASP A 112 -17.63 4.39 4.76
CA ASP A 112 -17.64 4.95 3.41
C ASP A 112 -18.66 4.24 2.51
N THR A 113 -19.90 4.72 2.57
CA THR A 113 -21.02 4.16 1.81
C THR A 113 -20.88 4.32 0.29
N LYS A 114 -19.93 5.13 -0.21
CA LYS A 114 -19.67 5.27 -1.66
C LYS A 114 -19.18 3.95 -2.27
N GLN A 115 -18.45 3.15 -1.51
CA GLN A 115 -18.02 1.82 -1.95
C GLN A 115 -19.19 0.82 -1.99
N CYS A 116 -20.24 1.08 -1.23
CA CYS A 116 -21.38 0.19 -1.09
C CYS A 116 -22.42 0.35 -2.20
N THR A 117 -22.40 1.45 -2.96
CA THR A 117 -23.45 1.78 -3.95
C THR A 117 -23.68 0.68 -4.99
N ASN A 118 -22.62 -0.05 -5.37
CA ASN A 118 -22.69 -1.15 -6.33
C ASN A 118 -22.24 -2.49 -5.72
N CYS A 119 -22.24 -2.60 -4.39
CA CYS A 119 -21.83 -3.82 -3.71
C CYS A 119 -22.97 -4.85 -3.73
N PRO A 120 -22.76 -6.07 -4.24
CA PRO A 120 -23.79 -7.11 -4.26
C PRO A 120 -24.20 -7.58 -2.86
N PHE A 121 -23.42 -7.23 -1.85
CA PHE A 121 -23.67 -7.60 -0.45
C PHE A 121 -24.23 -6.45 0.40
N TYR A 122 -24.65 -5.35 -0.23
CA TYR A 122 -25.14 -4.16 0.48
C TYR A 122 -26.23 -4.50 1.51
N GLU A 123 -27.22 -5.31 1.14
CA GLU A 123 -28.35 -5.69 1.99
C GLU A 123 -27.96 -6.55 3.22
N TYR A 124 -26.75 -7.11 3.22
CA TYR A 124 -26.23 -7.87 4.38
C TYR A 124 -25.51 -6.98 5.38
N CYS A 125 -25.16 -5.75 4.98
CA CYS A 125 -24.39 -4.81 5.82
C CYS A 125 -25.30 -3.72 6.42
N TYR A 126 -26.38 -3.38 5.76
CA TYR A 126 -27.32 -2.31 6.08
C TYR A 126 -28.76 -2.80 5.86
#